data_cb9ee9a84441e6288f21c85b704f554b
#
_entry.id   cb9ee9a84441e6288f21c85b704f554b
#
_cell.length_a   1.000
_cell.length_b   1.000
_cell.length_c   1.000
_cell.angle_alpha   90.00
_cell.angle_beta   90.00
_cell.angle_gamma   90.00
#
_symmetry.space_group_name_H-M   'P 1'
#
loop_
_entity.id
_entity.type
_entity.pdbx_description
1 polymer ?
#
loop_
_entity_poly.entity_id
_entity_poly.type
_entity_poly.pdbx_seq_one_letter_code
_entity_poly.pdbx_strand_id
1 'polypeptide(L)'
;DIGAWVEKGGLGTSLEQVAIKLMQMLNETEAKRKEWMSSYKSASNTIRHISKLRLLGSIKDKVDEVNALANRFPLSATQALLNTMIGTSDAPFVYENIGTQISHIMIDEFQDTSLAQWHNFKVLLEDCMSQNSACLIVGDVKQSIYRWRSSDWRLLNNISQEFPGYNIEPTPLDTNYRSEANIVKFNNAFFETAAKEEFKEFANNASNVDKIYTKEAVCQKIHPKKADKAHNGLVRVTLLPIDDYESVTMQLIADQINMLLQKGVRQSDIAILTRTNIHIAS
;
A
#
# COMPACT_ATOMS: atom_id res chain seq x y z
N ASP A 1 -26.52 -17.93 -25.89
CA ASP A 1 -26.87 -18.43 -27.22
C ASP A 1 -28.30 -19.02 -27.18
N ILE A 2 -29.21 -18.53 -28.05
CA ILE A 2 -30.62 -18.95 -28.13
C ILE A 2 -30.74 -20.45 -28.39
N GLY A 3 -29.81 -21.03 -29.12
CA GLY A 3 -29.79 -22.46 -29.42
C GLY A 3 -29.61 -23.36 -28.17
N ALA A 4 -29.19 -22.79 -27.04
CA ALA A 4 -29.13 -23.53 -25.77
C ALA A 4 -30.48 -23.55 -25.02
N TRP A 5 -31.42 -22.73 -25.42
CA TRP A 5 -32.72 -22.55 -24.75
C TRP A 5 -33.89 -23.16 -25.53
N VAL A 6 -33.71 -23.37 -26.83
CA VAL A 6 -34.76 -23.86 -27.71
C VAL A 6 -34.20 -25.01 -28.57
N GLU A 7 -34.90 -26.13 -28.58
CA GLU A 7 -34.55 -27.24 -29.47
C GLU A 7 -34.64 -26.84 -30.92
N LYS A 8 -33.84 -27.49 -31.82
CA LYS A 8 -33.74 -27.14 -33.24
C LYS A 8 -35.07 -27.01 -33.97
N GLY A 9 -36.14 -27.70 -33.52
CA GLY A 9 -37.49 -27.60 -34.11
C GLY A 9 -38.33 -26.42 -33.62
N GLY A 10 -37.85 -25.68 -32.59
CA GLY A 10 -38.57 -24.53 -32.06
C GLY A 10 -38.07 -23.16 -32.57
N LEU A 11 -37.01 -23.17 -33.38
CA LEU A 11 -36.50 -21.95 -34.02
C LEU A 11 -37.49 -21.47 -35.09
N GLY A 12 -37.81 -20.17 -35.11
CA GLY A 12 -38.79 -19.57 -35.99
C GLY A 12 -40.24 -19.64 -35.47
N THR A 13 -40.49 -20.19 -34.28
CA THR A 13 -41.79 -20.27 -33.64
C THR A 13 -41.96 -19.22 -32.53
N SER A 14 -43.20 -19.16 -31.96
CA SER A 14 -43.47 -18.33 -30.76
C SER A 14 -42.58 -18.66 -29.56
N LEU A 15 -42.02 -19.88 -29.48
CA LEU A 15 -41.10 -20.30 -28.44
C LEU A 15 -39.77 -19.56 -28.52
N GLU A 16 -39.26 -19.23 -29.69
CA GLU A 16 -38.05 -18.44 -29.88
C GLU A 16 -38.21 -17.03 -29.27
N GLN A 17 -39.36 -16.38 -29.51
CA GLN A 17 -39.63 -15.06 -28.93
C GLN A 17 -39.69 -15.09 -27.39
N VAL A 18 -40.27 -16.15 -26.85
CA VAL A 18 -40.27 -16.35 -25.37
C VAL A 18 -38.86 -16.56 -24.84
N ALA A 19 -38.04 -17.37 -25.52
CA ALA A 19 -36.65 -17.60 -25.12
C ALA A 19 -35.80 -16.32 -25.17
N ILE A 20 -35.98 -15.48 -26.21
CA ILE A 20 -35.32 -14.16 -26.31
C ILE A 20 -35.68 -13.29 -25.11
N LYS A 21 -36.98 -13.22 -24.77
CA LYS A 21 -37.45 -12.41 -23.64
C LYS A 21 -36.89 -12.92 -22.29
N LEU A 22 -36.89 -14.23 -22.09
CA LEU A 22 -36.31 -14.84 -20.87
C LEU A 22 -34.80 -14.57 -20.78
N MET A 23 -34.09 -14.65 -21.89
CA MET A 23 -32.64 -14.36 -21.94
C MET A 23 -32.34 -12.89 -21.62
N GLN A 24 -33.17 -11.95 -22.10
CA GLN A 24 -33.06 -10.55 -21.74
C GLN A 24 -33.28 -10.34 -20.21
N MET A 25 -34.37 -10.92 -19.67
CA MET A 25 -34.65 -10.84 -18.23
C MET A 25 -33.53 -11.46 -17.39
N LEU A 26 -32.95 -12.58 -17.82
CA LEU A 26 -31.81 -13.19 -17.15
C LEU A 26 -30.59 -12.26 -17.14
N ASN A 27 -30.25 -11.68 -18.29
CA ASN A 27 -29.12 -10.76 -18.41
C ASN A 27 -29.29 -9.51 -17.53
N GLU A 28 -30.50 -8.94 -17.51
CA GLU A 28 -30.83 -7.81 -16.63
C GLU A 28 -30.72 -8.19 -15.14
N THR A 29 -31.21 -9.39 -14.79
CA THR A 29 -31.14 -9.91 -13.41
C THR A 29 -29.68 -10.15 -12.99
N GLU A 30 -28.87 -10.73 -13.87
CA GLU A 30 -27.44 -10.96 -13.61
C GLU A 30 -26.66 -9.63 -13.49
N ALA A 31 -26.97 -8.63 -14.27
CA ALA A 31 -26.38 -7.30 -14.15
C ALA A 31 -26.69 -6.68 -12.78
N LYS A 32 -27.97 -6.69 -12.37
CA LYS A 32 -28.40 -6.22 -11.05
C LYS A 32 -27.78 -7.04 -9.91
N ARG A 33 -27.70 -8.36 -10.07
CA ARG A 33 -27.06 -9.24 -9.08
C ARG A 33 -25.58 -8.86 -8.87
N LYS A 34 -24.85 -8.59 -9.93
CA LYS A 34 -23.44 -8.15 -9.83
C LYS A 34 -23.32 -6.82 -9.13
N GLU A 35 -24.17 -5.86 -9.46
CA GLU A 35 -24.19 -4.54 -8.82
C GLU A 35 -24.42 -4.63 -7.31
N TRP A 36 -25.41 -5.43 -6.89
CA TRP A 36 -25.82 -5.51 -5.48
C TRP A 36 -25.01 -6.52 -4.66
N MET A 37 -24.25 -7.40 -5.31
CA MET A 37 -23.50 -8.45 -4.63
C MET A 37 -22.47 -7.87 -3.63
N SER A 38 -21.83 -6.76 -3.95
CA SER A 38 -20.88 -6.09 -3.06
C SER A 38 -21.56 -5.59 -1.79
N SER A 39 -22.72 -4.90 -1.94
CA SER A 39 -23.51 -4.39 -0.83
C SER A 39 -24.08 -5.52 0.03
N TYR A 40 -24.57 -6.60 -0.61
CA TYR A 40 -25.07 -7.79 0.09
C TYR A 40 -23.97 -8.47 0.92
N LYS A 41 -22.78 -8.68 0.33
CA LYS A 41 -21.64 -9.27 1.05
C LYS A 41 -21.18 -8.39 2.20
N SER A 42 -21.14 -7.09 2.01
CA SER A 42 -20.78 -6.12 3.06
C SER A 42 -21.79 -6.17 4.21
N ALA A 43 -23.09 -6.09 3.92
CA ALA A 43 -24.14 -6.18 4.91
C ALA A 43 -24.14 -7.52 5.66
N SER A 44 -23.98 -8.63 4.94
CA SER A 44 -23.89 -9.97 5.53
C SER A 44 -22.69 -10.11 6.47
N ASN A 45 -21.54 -9.60 6.08
CA ASN A 45 -20.36 -9.58 6.95
C ASN A 45 -20.54 -8.68 8.17
N THR A 46 -21.16 -7.52 8.00
CA THR A 46 -21.48 -6.60 9.12
C THR A 46 -22.39 -7.28 10.13
N ILE A 47 -23.47 -7.92 9.69
CA ILE A 47 -24.40 -8.63 10.57
C ILE A 47 -23.68 -9.77 11.33
N ARG A 48 -22.83 -10.53 10.64
CA ARG A 48 -22.05 -11.62 11.24
C ARG A 48 -21.11 -11.14 12.35
N HIS A 49 -20.58 -9.92 12.23
CA HIS A 49 -19.59 -9.39 13.15
C HIS A 49 -20.10 -8.28 14.08
N ILE A 50 -21.37 -7.90 13.99
CA ILE A 50 -21.93 -6.77 14.75
C ILE A 50 -21.77 -6.92 16.27
N SER A 51 -21.92 -8.15 16.78
CA SER A 51 -21.71 -8.41 18.21
C SER A 51 -20.27 -8.19 18.64
N LYS A 52 -19.29 -8.53 17.79
CA LYS A 52 -17.87 -8.30 18.04
C LYS A 52 -17.56 -6.80 18.00
N LEU A 53 -18.15 -6.06 17.06
CA LEU A 53 -17.98 -4.60 16.97
C LEU A 53 -18.57 -3.90 18.20
N ARG A 54 -19.75 -4.33 18.67
CA ARG A 54 -20.33 -3.81 19.92
C ARG A 54 -19.45 -4.10 21.14
N LEU A 55 -18.90 -5.32 21.22
CA LEU A 55 -17.96 -5.68 22.30
C LEU A 55 -16.72 -4.80 22.27
N LEU A 56 -16.13 -4.57 21.09
CA LEU A 56 -14.98 -3.67 20.94
C LEU A 56 -15.30 -2.25 21.38
N GLY A 57 -16.50 -1.73 21.05
CA GLY A 57 -16.96 -0.44 21.55
C GLY A 57 -16.99 -0.40 23.09
N SER A 58 -17.64 -1.39 23.72
CA SER A 58 -17.73 -1.47 25.19
C SER A 58 -16.37 -1.61 25.87
N ILE A 59 -15.44 -2.37 25.24
CA ILE A 59 -14.05 -2.49 25.74
C ILE A 59 -13.34 -1.14 25.63
N LYS A 60 -13.50 -0.43 24.52
CA LYS A 60 -12.91 0.90 24.34
C LYS A 60 -13.41 1.87 25.41
N ASP A 61 -14.71 1.97 25.62
CA ASP A 61 -15.32 2.85 26.61
C ASP A 61 -14.76 2.55 28.01
N LYS A 62 -14.61 1.26 28.36
CA LYS A 62 -14.05 0.85 29.65
C LYS A 62 -12.56 1.14 29.79
N VAL A 63 -11.79 1.01 28.73
CA VAL A 63 -10.36 1.38 28.68
C VAL A 63 -10.22 2.89 28.87
N ASP A 64 -11.04 3.68 28.20
CA ASP A 64 -11.03 5.14 28.32
C ASP A 64 -11.38 5.58 29.75
N GLU A 65 -12.38 4.95 30.38
CA GLU A 65 -12.75 5.17 31.80
C GLU A 65 -11.58 4.86 32.75
N VAL A 66 -10.96 3.69 32.60
CA VAL A 66 -9.83 3.26 33.45
C VAL A 66 -8.64 4.19 33.29
N ASN A 67 -8.34 4.62 32.07
CA ASN A 67 -7.26 5.56 31.81
C ASN A 67 -7.54 6.94 32.41
N ALA A 68 -8.78 7.43 32.32
CA ALA A 68 -9.19 8.69 32.92
C ALA A 68 -9.06 8.66 34.46
N LEU A 69 -9.53 7.58 35.11
CA LEU A 69 -9.39 7.38 36.56
C LEU A 69 -7.94 7.31 37.00
N ALA A 70 -7.06 6.76 36.18
CA ALA A 70 -5.65 6.64 36.47
C ALA A 70 -4.81 7.85 36.03
N ASN A 71 -5.41 8.91 35.52
CA ASN A 71 -4.73 10.07 34.90
C ASN A 71 -3.71 9.62 33.81
N ARG A 72 -4.05 8.63 33.03
CA ARG A 72 -3.22 8.10 31.93
C ARG A 72 -3.77 8.52 30.60
N PHE A 73 -2.89 8.98 29.71
CA PHE A 73 -3.24 9.29 28.34
C PHE A 73 -2.46 8.36 27.39
N PRO A 74 -3.15 7.47 26.62
CA PRO A 74 -2.49 6.59 25.67
C PRO A 74 -1.92 7.38 24.50
N LEU A 75 -0.65 7.18 24.16
CA LEU A 75 -0.04 7.81 22.97
C LEU A 75 -0.80 7.49 21.66
N SER A 76 -1.42 6.32 21.58
CA SER A 76 -2.25 5.94 20.45
C SER A 76 -3.51 6.81 20.27
N ALA A 77 -3.97 7.46 21.34
CA ALA A 77 -5.12 8.38 21.29
C ALA A 77 -4.73 9.82 20.88
N THR A 78 -3.43 10.15 20.87
CA THR A 78 -2.94 11.49 20.57
C THR A 78 -3.40 11.98 19.18
N GLN A 79 -3.31 11.15 18.17
CA GLN A 79 -3.70 11.52 16.81
C GLN A 79 -5.19 11.82 16.68
N ALA A 80 -6.04 11.00 17.32
CA ALA A 80 -7.48 11.20 17.32
C ALA A 80 -7.87 12.46 18.11
N LEU A 81 -7.20 12.71 19.24
CA LEU A 81 -7.41 13.92 20.02
C LEU A 81 -7.01 15.15 19.23
N LEU A 82 -5.82 15.18 18.64
CA LEU A 82 -5.35 16.28 17.79
C LEU A 82 -6.31 16.53 16.64
N ASN A 83 -6.77 15.50 15.93
CA ASN A 83 -7.77 15.63 14.88
C ASN A 83 -9.07 16.27 15.38
N THR A 84 -9.51 15.93 16.60
CA THR A 84 -10.70 16.54 17.19
C THR A 84 -10.47 18.00 17.56
N MET A 85 -9.27 18.33 18.04
CA MET A 85 -8.90 19.70 18.47
C MET A 85 -8.62 20.62 17.27
N ILE A 86 -7.98 20.07 16.22
CA ILE A 86 -7.72 20.78 14.95
C ILE A 86 -9.03 21.00 14.19
N GLY A 87 -9.89 19.98 14.17
CA GLY A 87 -11.28 19.99 13.76
C GLY A 87 -11.60 20.83 12.54
N THR A 88 -12.49 21.82 12.72
CA THR A 88 -13.05 22.68 11.67
C THR A 88 -12.57 24.12 11.75
N SER A 89 -11.54 24.41 12.50
CA SER A 89 -11.03 25.78 12.70
C SER A 89 -9.91 26.08 11.69
N ASP A 90 -9.98 27.23 11.04
CA ASP A 90 -8.98 27.70 10.06
C ASP A 90 -7.62 28.03 10.72
N ALA A 91 -7.60 28.29 12.03
CA ALA A 91 -6.40 28.50 12.82
C ALA A 91 -6.52 27.74 14.15
N PRO A 92 -6.15 26.45 14.17
CA PRO A 92 -6.32 25.64 15.36
C PRO A 92 -5.49 26.17 16.53
N PHE A 93 -6.17 26.52 17.59
CA PHE A 93 -5.63 26.93 18.91
C PHE A 93 -4.42 26.07 19.36
N VAL A 94 -4.38 24.79 18.98
CA VAL A 94 -3.29 23.88 19.28
C VAL A 94 -1.95 24.38 18.74
N TYR A 95 -1.93 24.96 17.55
CA TYR A 95 -0.69 25.44 16.93
C TYR A 95 -0.27 26.81 17.47
N GLU A 96 -1.22 27.65 17.85
CA GLU A 96 -0.94 28.91 18.52
C GLU A 96 -0.23 28.70 19.87
N ASN A 97 -0.62 27.65 20.60
CA ASN A 97 -0.01 27.32 21.88
C ASN A 97 1.40 26.71 21.79
N ILE A 98 1.86 26.25 20.66
CA ILE A 98 3.25 25.80 20.48
C ILE A 98 4.22 27.00 20.69
N GLY A 99 3.75 28.22 20.48
CA GLY A 99 4.52 29.45 20.76
C GLY A 99 5.77 29.62 19.87
N THR A 100 5.94 28.75 18.88
CA THR A 100 7.07 28.76 17.96
C THR A 100 6.54 28.75 16.54
N GLN A 101 6.94 29.72 15.74
CA GLN A 101 6.63 29.75 14.32
C GLN A 101 7.51 28.71 13.60
N ILE A 102 6.87 27.75 12.92
CA ILE A 102 7.55 26.74 12.12
C ILE A 102 7.71 27.31 10.71
N SER A 103 8.93 27.59 10.30
CA SER A 103 9.21 28.17 8.99
C SER A 103 9.40 27.12 7.89
N HIS A 104 9.89 25.94 8.20
CA HIS A 104 10.16 24.88 7.23
C HIS A 104 9.72 23.52 7.77
N ILE A 105 9.06 22.74 6.93
CA ILE A 105 8.65 21.38 7.27
C ILE A 105 9.23 20.42 6.25
N MET A 106 9.93 19.39 6.75
CA MET A 106 10.41 18.29 5.94
C MET A 106 9.85 16.97 6.47
N ILE A 107 9.17 16.22 5.61
CA ILE A 107 8.57 14.93 5.95
C ILE A 107 9.22 13.86 5.07
N ASP A 108 9.83 12.88 5.70
CA ASP A 108 10.38 11.70 5.03
C ASP A 108 9.45 10.50 5.20
N GLU A 109 9.61 9.47 4.36
CA GLU A 109 8.80 8.25 4.35
C GLU A 109 7.27 8.52 4.30
N PHE A 110 6.89 9.54 3.53
CA PHE A 110 5.51 10.05 3.53
C PHE A 110 4.48 9.01 3.08
N GLN A 111 4.85 8.00 2.28
CA GLN A 111 3.97 6.90 1.87
C GLN A 111 3.41 6.10 3.04
N ASP A 112 4.02 6.21 4.22
CA ASP A 112 3.59 5.52 5.44
C ASP A 112 2.69 6.39 6.34
N THR A 113 2.35 7.59 5.88
CA THR A 113 1.47 8.52 6.58
C THR A 113 0.01 8.07 6.49
N SER A 114 -0.70 8.06 7.64
CA SER A 114 -2.13 7.82 7.68
C SER A 114 -2.93 9.11 7.40
N LEU A 115 -4.20 8.95 6.97
CA LEU A 115 -5.10 10.10 6.80
C LEU A 115 -5.22 10.98 8.05
N ALA A 116 -5.25 10.35 9.23
CA ALA A 116 -5.33 11.07 10.49
C ALA A 116 -4.08 11.92 10.77
N GLN A 117 -2.89 11.38 10.48
CA GLN A 117 -1.64 12.14 10.56
C GLN A 117 -1.60 13.24 9.51
N TRP A 118 -2.02 12.93 8.29
CA TRP A 118 -2.04 13.89 7.20
C TRP A 118 -2.89 15.11 7.54
N HIS A 119 -4.11 14.93 8.03
CA HIS A 119 -4.97 16.06 8.44
C HIS A 119 -4.30 16.97 9.47
N ASN A 120 -3.53 16.38 10.39
CA ASN A 120 -2.80 17.16 11.38
C ASN A 120 -1.65 17.96 10.76
N PHE A 121 -0.88 17.38 9.83
CA PHE A 121 0.27 18.03 9.23
C PHE A 121 -0.09 19.01 8.11
N LYS A 122 -1.20 18.75 7.40
CA LYS A 122 -1.62 19.55 6.25
C LYS A 122 -1.77 21.02 6.60
N VAL A 123 -2.42 21.35 7.71
CA VAL A 123 -2.62 22.72 8.18
C VAL A 123 -1.29 23.42 8.44
N LEU A 124 -0.33 22.72 9.04
CA LEU A 124 1.02 23.28 9.28
C LEU A 124 1.78 23.54 7.97
N LEU A 125 1.64 22.66 6.99
CA LEU A 125 2.25 22.83 5.68
C LEU A 125 1.62 24.01 4.95
N GLU A 126 0.29 24.16 4.99
CA GLU A 126 -0.43 25.30 4.41
C GLU A 126 0.02 26.62 5.04
N ASP A 127 0.16 26.67 6.36
CA ASP A 127 0.67 27.85 7.07
C ASP A 127 2.10 28.18 6.64
N CYS A 128 3.01 27.23 6.62
CA CYS A 128 4.38 27.44 6.14
C CYS A 128 4.42 27.96 4.69
N MET A 129 3.65 27.34 3.80
CA MET A 129 3.62 27.75 2.39
C MET A 129 2.99 29.11 2.19
N SER A 130 1.99 29.49 3.00
CA SER A 130 1.37 30.83 2.95
C SER A 130 2.37 31.95 3.26
N GLN A 131 3.40 31.65 4.05
CA GLN A 131 4.50 32.53 4.41
C GLN A 131 5.67 32.48 3.43
N ASN A 132 5.49 31.90 2.23
CA ASN A 132 6.53 31.64 1.23
C ASN A 132 7.71 30.80 1.76
N SER A 133 7.49 29.98 2.75
CA SER A 133 8.49 29.07 3.30
C SER A 133 8.54 27.77 2.51
N ALA A 134 9.75 27.24 2.31
CA ALA A 134 9.94 25.99 1.58
C ALA A 134 9.59 24.79 2.45
N CYS A 135 8.75 23.92 1.92
CA CYS A 135 8.43 22.60 2.52
C CYS A 135 8.91 21.49 1.60
N LEU A 136 9.27 20.34 2.17
CA LEU A 136 9.74 19.17 1.43
C LEU A 136 9.02 17.92 1.92
N ILE A 137 8.45 17.17 0.98
CA ILE A 137 7.89 15.85 1.25
C ILE A 137 8.66 14.83 0.41
N VAL A 138 9.18 13.80 1.07
CA VAL A 138 9.96 12.73 0.43
C VAL A 138 9.27 11.39 0.71
N GLY A 139 9.23 10.53 -0.29
CA GLY A 139 8.67 9.19 -0.15
C GLY A 139 8.68 8.41 -1.45
N ASP A 140 8.36 7.14 -1.36
CA ASP A 140 8.20 6.24 -2.50
C ASP A 140 6.95 5.38 -2.33
N VAL A 141 5.93 5.61 -3.14
CA VAL A 141 4.66 4.88 -3.08
C VAL A 141 4.84 3.35 -3.17
N LYS A 142 5.91 2.88 -3.84
CA LYS A 142 6.24 1.46 -3.98
C LYS A 142 6.75 0.83 -2.68
N GLN A 143 7.20 1.64 -1.72
CA GLN A 143 7.70 1.20 -0.42
C GLN A 143 6.64 1.23 0.69
N SER A 144 5.39 1.58 0.38
CA SER A 144 4.31 1.58 1.36
C SER A 144 3.95 0.17 1.80
N ILE A 145 4.28 -0.17 3.05
CA ILE A 145 4.05 -1.50 3.67
C ILE A 145 3.20 -1.44 4.94
N TYR A 146 2.76 -0.25 5.36
CA TYR A 146 2.03 -0.04 6.61
C TYR A 146 0.52 0.20 6.44
N ARG A 147 -0.08 -0.34 5.38
CA ARG A 147 -1.53 -0.25 5.16
C ARG A 147 -2.35 -0.77 6.35
N TRP A 148 -1.86 -1.77 7.05
CA TRP A 148 -2.47 -2.30 8.26
C TRP A 148 -2.48 -1.33 9.44
N ARG A 149 -1.67 -0.26 9.39
CA ARG A 149 -1.68 0.89 10.32
C ARG A 149 -2.43 2.10 9.76
N SER A 150 -3.26 1.90 8.73
CA SER A 150 -4.03 2.95 8.06
C SER A 150 -3.17 3.96 7.28
N SER A 151 -1.92 3.61 6.90
CA SER A 151 -1.18 4.42 5.93
C SER A 151 -1.85 4.39 4.57
N ASP A 152 -1.77 5.50 3.85
CA ASP A 152 -2.37 5.64 2.53
C ASP A 152 -1.38 6.26 1.53
N TRP A 153 -0.73 5.41 0.74
CA TRP A 153 0.21 5.81 -0.29
C TRP A 153 -0.38 6.77 -1.34
N ARG A 154 -1.72 6.80 -1.49
CA ARG A 154 -2.42 7.67 -2.41
C ARG A 154 -2.24 9.14 -2.05
N LEU A 155 -2.00 9.46 -0.79
CA LEU A 155 -1.69 10.81 -0.33
C LEU A 155 -0.45 11.35 -1.04
N LEU A 156 0.63 10.58 -1.09
CA LEU A 156 1.85 10.96 -1.80
C LEU A 156 1.61 11.06 -3.32
N ASN A 157 0.91 10.08 -3.88
CA ASN A 157 0.64 10.05 -5.31
C ASN A 157 -0.20 11.24 -5.80
N ASN A 158 -1.07 11.77 -4.94
CA ASN A 158 -1.99 12.85 -5.25
C ASN A 158 -1.65 14.17 -4.53
N ILE A 159 -0.44 14.30 -4.01
CA ILE A 159 -0.05 15.41 -3.14
C ILE A 159 -0.31 16.79 -3.76
N SER A 160 -0.14 16.94 -5.07
CA SER A 160 -0.41 18.20 -5.78
C SER A 160 -1.89 18.59 -5.76
N GLN A 161 -2.80 17.65 -5.61
CA GLN A 161 -4.24 17.89 -5.53
C GLN A 161 -4.66 18.36 -4.13
N GLU A 162 -3.85 18.05 -3.13
CA GLU A 162 -4.09 18.45 -1.75
C GLU A 162 -3.85 19.96 -1.53
N PHE A 163 -3.09 20.61 -2.41
CA PHE A 163 -2.70 22.01 -2.31
C PHE A 163 -2.96 22.77 -3.63
N PRO A 164 -4.21 22.96 -4.04
CA PRO A 164 -4.55 23.48 -5.37
C PRO A 164 -4.09 24.94 -5.62
N GLY A 165 -3.72 25.66 -4.58
CA GLY A 165 -3.22 27.04 -4.68
C GLY A 165 -1.71 27.19 -4.77
N TYR A 166 -0.97 26.07 -4.74
CA TYR A 166 0.50 26.09 -4.68
C TYR A 166 1.12 25.33 -5.85
N ASN A 167 2.27 25.81 -6.33
CA ASN A 167 3.05 25.10 -7.33
C ASN A 167 3.89 24.00 -6.65
N ILE A 168 3.48 22.75 -6.77
CA ILE A 168 4.20 21.59 -6.25
C ILE A 168 4.90 20.89 -7.40
N GLU A 169 6.23 20.86 -7.37
CA GLU A 169 7.07 20.26 -8.40
C GLU A 169 7.62 18.91 -7.93
N PRO A 170 7.08 17.79 -8.43
CA PRO A 170 7.64 16.47 -8.15
C PRO A 170 9.03 16.34 -8.78
N THR A 171 10.04 16.09 -7.97
CA THR A 171 11.41 15.85 -8.43
C THR A 171 11.79 14.40 -8.16
N PRO A 172 11.99 13.57 -9.18
CA PRO A 172 12.34 12.17 -8.99
C PRO A 172 13.79 12.02 -8.53
N LEU A 173 14.02 11.23 -7.48
CA LEU A 173 15.33 10.79 -7.03
C LEU A 173 15.68 9.47 -7.75
N ASP A 174 16.11 9.55 -8.98
CA ASP A 174 16.27 8.43 -9.89
C ASP A 174 17.60 7.67 -9.77
N THR A 175 18.55 8.18 -9.03
CA THR A 175 19.89 7.60 -8.93
C THR A 175 20.07 6.80 -7.64
N ASN A 176 20.43 5.51 -7.78
CA ASN A 176 20.69 4.63 -6.66
C ASN A 176 22.14 4.75 -6.19
N TYR A 177 22.32 5.32 -4.99
CA TYR A 177 23.63 5.47 -4.34
C TYR A 177 24.00 4.27 -3.46
N ARG A 178 23.01 3.46 -3.06
CA ARG A 178 23.15 2.37 -2.10
C ARG A 178 23.72 1.11 -2.73
N SER A 179 23.13 0.67 -3.83
CA SER A 179 23.35 -0.67 -4.38
C SER A 179 24.44 -0.71 -5.45
N GLU A 180 25.08 -1.86 -5.62
CA GLU A 180 25.99 -2.13 -6.71
C GLU A 180 25.25 -2.31 -8.04
N ALA A 181 25.98 -2.13 -9.16
CA ALA A 181 25.40 -2.04 -10.50
C ALA A 181 24.54 -3.24 -10.89
N ASN A 182 24.98 -4.47 -10.60
CA ASN A 182 24.21 -5.67 -10.96
C ASN A 182 22.89 -5.79 -10.18
N ILE A 183 22.86 -5.31 -8.93
CA ILE A 183 21.63 -5.31 -8.12
C ILE A 183 20.63 -4.32 -8.71
N VAL A 184 21.09 -3.12 -9.08
CA VAL A 184 20.23 -2.11 -9.73
C VAL A 184 19.67 -2.63 -11.06
N LYS A 185 20.52 -3.23 -11.91
CA LYS A 185 20.09 -3.81 -13.18
C LYS A 185 19.04 -4.92 -12.99
N PHE A 186 19.30 -5.81 -12.04
CA PHE A 186 18.36 -6.89 -11.74
C PHE A 186 17.00 -6.33 -11.24
N ASN A 187 17.04 -5.41 -10.29
CA ASN A 187 15.80 -4.83 -9.74
C ASN A 187 15.00 -4.12 -10.83
N ASN A 188 15.64 -3.33 -11.68
CA ASN A 188 14.98 -2.66 -12.78
C ASN A 188 14.26 -3.66 -13.70
N ALA A 189 14.96 -4.71 -14.15
CA ALA A 189 14.39 -5.73 -15.02
C ALA A 189 13.29 -6.55 -14.32
N PHE A 190 13.51 -6.93 -13.06
CA PHE A 190 12.57 -7.74 -12.31
C PHE A 190 11.26 -6.99 -12.05
N PHE A 191 11.32 -5.78 -11.49
CA PHE A 191 10.11 -5.04 -11.13
C PHE A 191 9.34 -4.54 -12.35
N GLU A 192 10.02 -4.19 -13.45
CA GLU A 192 9.35 -3.87 -14.71
C GLU A 192 8.57 -5.07 -15.26
N THR A 193 9.15 -6.27 -15.18
CA THR A 193 8.52 -7.49 -15.69
C THR A 193 7.42 -7.99 -14.76
N ALA A 194 7.69 -8.07 -13.46
CA ALA A 194 6.75 -8.54 -12.46
C ALA A 194 5.48 -7.68 -12.43
N ALA A 195 5.62 -6.36 -12.47
CA ALA A 195 4.48 -5.45 -12.50
C ALA A 195 3.58 -5.67 -13.73
N LYS A 196 4.17 -5.95 -14.89
CA LYS A 196 3.41 -6.24 -16.11
C LYS A 196 2.65 -7.57 -16.04
N GLU A 197 3.27 -8.59 -15.47
CA GLU A 197 2.61 -9.91 -15.33
C GLU A 197 1.50 -9.87 -14.27
N GLU A 198 1.74 -9.26 -13.12
CA GLU A 198 0.73 -9.03 -12.09
C GLU A 198 -0.45 -8.23 -12.64
N PHE A 199 -0.21 -7.18 -13.42
CA PHE A 199 -1.26 -6.39 -14.03
C PHE A 199 -2.12 -7.21 -14.99
N LYS A 200 -1.53 -8.10 -15.78
CA LYS A 200 -2.28 -8.99 -16.68
C LYS A 200 -3.20 -9.93 -15.92
N GLU A 201 -2.72 -10.49 -14.81
CA GLU A 201 -3.48 -11.45 -14.00
C GLU A 201 -4.62 -10.77 -13.24
N PHE A 202 -4.40 -9.56 -12.71
CA PHE A 202 -5.35 -8.83 -11.86
C PHE A 202 -6.02 -7.63 -12.54
N ALA A 203 -5.92 -7.49 -13.86
CA ALA A 203 -6.42 -6.34 -14.64
C ALA A 203 -7.90 -6.00 -14.40
N ASN A 204 -8.71 -6.95 -13.93
CA ASN A 204 -10.11 -6.72 -13.58
C ASN A 204 -10.32 -6.04 -12.21
N ASN A 205 -9.28 -5.86 -11.42
CA ASN A 205 -9.37 -5.30 -10.07
C ASN A 205 -8.85 -3.86 -9.95
N ALA A 206 -8.87 -3.10 -11.06
CA ALA A 206 -8.73 -1.63 -11.09
C ALA A 206 -7.77 -1.03 -10.04
N SER A 207 -6.69 -1.73 -9.73
CA SER A 207 -5.63 -1.14 -8.93
C SER A 207 -4.78 -0.27 -9.85
N ASN A 208 -4.44 0.95 -9.43
CA ASN A 208 -3.54 1.82 -10.18
C ASN A 208 -2.08 1.30 -10.18
N VAL A 209 -1.88 -0.01 -10.07
CA VAL A 209 -0.56 -0.65 -10.01
C VAL A 209 0.23 -0.39 -11.29
N ASP A 210 -0.43 -0.40 -12.45
CA ASP A 210 0.14 -0.04 -13.73
C ASP A 210 0.73 1.38 -13.77
N LYS A 211 0.10 2.31 -13.05
CA LYS A 211 0.57 3.70 -12.96
C LYS A 211 1.70 3.89 -11.97
N ILE A 212 1.73 3.06 -10.92
CA ILE A 212 2.75 3.12 -9.87
C ILE A 212 4.05 2.46 -10.33
N TYR A 213 3.95 1.35 -11.07
CA TYR A 213 5.09 0.57 -11.53
C TYR A 213 5.37 0.78 -13.03
N THR A 214 5.30 2.03 -13.50
CA THR A 214 5.75 2.36 -14.85
C THR A 214 7.26 2.15 -14.97
N LYS A 215 7.75 2.03 -16.19
CA LYS A 215 9.20 1.91 -16.45
C LYS A 215 9.98 3.08 -15.84
N GLU A 216 9.45 4.29 -15.97
CA GLU A 216 10.03 5.52 -15.44
C GLU A 216 10.06 5.53 -13.91
N ALA A 217 9.03 4.97 -13.26
CA ALA A 217 8.91 4.91 -11.81
C ALA A 217 9.78 3.80 -11.19
N VAL A 218 10.11 2.75 -11.94
CA VAL A 218 10.84 1.57 -11.44
C VAL A 218 12.32 1.64 -11.76
N CYS A 219 12.69 2.14 -12.95
CA CYS A 219 14.08 2.14 -13.39
C CYS A 219 14.93 3.19 -12.66
N GLN A 220 15.89 2.71 -11.91
CA GLN A 220 16.88 3.52 -11.21
C GLN A 220 18.16 3.64 -12.04
N LYS A 221 18.79 4.81 -12.00
CA LYS A 221 20.13 5.03 -12.57
C LYS A 221 21.20 4.51 -11.62
N ILE A 222 22.25 3.94 -12.19
CA ILE A 222 23.42 3.52 -11.43
C ILE A 222 24.26 4.78 -11.12
N HIS A 223 24.68 4.92 -9.87
CA HIS A 223 25.55 6.02 -9.48
C HIS A 223 26.86 6.01 -10.31
N PRO A 224 27.33 7.16 -10.84
CA PRO A 224 28.50 7.21 -11.73
C PRO A 224 29.75 6.51 -11.19
N LYS A 225 30.08 6.66 -9.90
CA LYS A 225 31.21 5.98 -9.27
C LYS A 225 31.13 4.45 -9.22
N LYS A 226 29.90 3.90 -9.46
CA LYS A 226 29.65 2.45 -9.51
C LYS A 226 29.45 1.95 -10.93
N ALA A 227 29.26 2.85 -11.89
CA ALA A 227 29.09 2.50 -13.30
C ALA A 227 30.37 1.85 -13.88
N ASP A 228 31.53 2.33 -13.49
CA ASP A 228 32.83 1.77 -13.91
C ASP A 228 33.09 0.36 -13.35
N LYS A 229 32.34 -0.02 -12.27
CA LYS A 229 32.35 -1.33 -11.65
C LYS A 229 31.12 -2.13 -12.04
N ALA A 230 30.80 -2.15 -13.32
CA ALA A 230 29.54 -2.69 -13.86
C ALA A 230 29.27 -4.18 -13.55
N HIS A 231 30.26 -4.92 -13.05
CA HIS A 231 30.17 -6.32 -12.66
C HIS A 231 30.03 -6.55 -11.15
N ASN A 232 30.06 -5.48 -10.35
CA ASN A 232 29.93 -5.59 -8.91
C ASN A 232 28.45 -5.84 -8.51
N GLY A 233 28.33 -6.59 -7.43
CA GLY A 233 27.02 -7.05 -6.92
C GLY A 233 26.63 -8.41 -7.49
N LEU A 234 26.07 -9.26 -6.66
CA LEU A 234 25.59 -10.58 -7.02
C LEU A 234 24.11 -10.70 -6.69
N VAL A 235 23.33 -11.15 -7.63
CA VAL A 235 21.96 -11.61 -7.42
C VAL A 235 21.90 -13.08 -7.81
N ARG A 236 21.36 -13.90 -6.92
CA ARG A 236 21.12 -15.34 -7.19
C ARG A 236 19.64 -15.62 -6.94
N VAL A 237 18.99 -16.21 -7.92
CA VAL A 237 17.64 -16.75 -7.81
C VAL A 237 17.72 -18.26 -7.84
N THR A 238 17.12 -18.92 -6.85
CA THR A 238 17.11 -20.39 -6.77
C THR A 238 15.65 -20.83 -6.74
N LEU A 239 15.27 -21.68 -7.69
CA LEU A 239 13.96 -22.31 -7.72
C LEU A 239 14.09 -23.66 -7.02
N LEU A 240 13.19 -23.93 -6.09
CA LEU A 240 13.18 -25.16 -5.30
C LEU A 240 11.96 -26.01 -5.68
N PRO A 241 12.07 -27.35 -5.61
CA PRO A 241 10.92 -28.22 -5.75
C PRO A 241 9.93 -27.97 -4.60
N ILE A 242 8.65 -28.27 -4.84
CA ILE A 242 7.60 -28.09 -3.83
C ILE A 242 7.76 -29.12 -2.69
N ASP A 243 8.20 -30.33 -3.03
CA ASP A 243 8.42 -31.39 -2.07
C ASP A 243 9.60 -31.03 -1.15
N ASP A 244 9.39 -31.15 0.15
CA ASP A 244 10.37 -30.81 1.20
C ASP A 244 10.89 -29.35 1.16
N TYR A 245 10.11 -28.45 0.59
CA TYR A 245 10.49 -27.06 0.36
C TYR A 245 11.08 -26.37 1.61
N GLU A 246 10.47 -26.55 2.79
CA GLU A 246 10.92 -25.89 4.02
C GLU A 246 12.30 -26.38 4.44
N SER A 247 12.50 -27.70 4.48
CA SER A 247 13.77 -28.32 4.86
C SER A 247 14.90 -27.93 3.92
N VAL A 248 14.65 -27.99 2.61
CA VAL A 248 15.63 -27.61 1.58
C VAL A 248 15.97 -26.12 1.66
N THR A 249 14.97 -25.27 1.91
CA THR A 249 15.18 -23.81 2.06
C THR A 249 16.06 -23.51 3.27
N MET A 250 15.78 -24.11 4.42
CA MET A 250 16.58 -23.90 5.64
C MET A 250 18.02 -24.36 5.47
N GLN A 251 18.23 -25.51 4.84
CA GLN A 251 19.58 -26.01 4.56
C GLN A 251 20.35 -25.06 3.63
N LEU A 252 19.71 -24.58 2.56
CA LEU A 252 20.32 -23.63 1.63
C LEU A 252 20.69 -22.30 2.31
N ILE A 253 19.82 -21.79 3.18
CA ILE A 253 20.10 -20.57 3.94
C ILE A 253 21.32 -20.80 4.84
N ALA A 254 21.34 -21.91 5.60
CA ALA A 254 22.46 -22.24 6.48
C ALA A 254 23.78 -22.36 5.71
N ASP A 255 23.78 -23.05 4.56
CA ASP A 255 24.96 -23.22 3.72
C ASP A 255 25.46 -21.88 3.16
N GLN A 256 24.53 -21.00 2.73
CA GLN A 256 24.91 -19.66 2.25
C GLN A 256 25.51 -18.80 3.36
N ILE A 257 24.93 -18.83 4.56
CA ILE A 257 25.46 -18.11 5.72
C ILE A 257 26.87 -18.61 6.04
N ASN A 258 27.05 -19.93 6.14
CA ASN A 258 28.36 -20.52 6.45
C ASN A 258 29.41 -20.15 5.39
N MET A 259 29.04 -20.19 4.11
CA MET A 259 29.94 -19.77 3.02
C MET A 259 30.34 -18.29 3.15
N LEU A 260 29.40 -17.39 3.50
CA LEU A 260 29.68 -15.97 3.68
C LEU A 260 30.58 -15.72 4.89
N LEU A 261 30.35 -16.40 6.01
CA LEU A 261 31.20 -16.33 7.20
C LEU A 261 32.63 -16.80 6.92
N GLN A 262 32.81 -17.89 6.18
CA GLN A 262 34.13 -18.37 5.74
C GLN A 262 34.86 -17.36 4.85
N LYS A 263 34.13 -16.52 4.12
CA LYS A 263 34.68 -15.41 3.34
C LYS A 263 34.94 -14.14 4.15
N GLY A 264 34.70 -14.18 5.46
CA GLY A 264 34.96 -13.05 6.35
C GLY A 264 33.82 -12.01 6.42
N VAL A 265 32.63 -12.33 5.89
CA VAL A 265 31.43 -11.48 6.06
C VAL A 265 30.95 -11.61 7.51
N ARG A 266 30.67 -10.50 8.17
CA ARG A 266 30.20 -10.50 9.54
C ARG A 266 28.73 -10.87 9.60
N GLN A 267 28.29 -11.54 10.67
CA GLN A 267 26.88 -11.87 10.89
C GLN A 267 25.99 -10.62 10.87
N SER A 268 26.47 -9.50 11.41
CA SER A 268 25.76 -8.20 11.39
C SER A 268 25.49 -7.65 9.99
N ASP A 269 26.19 -8.15 8.99
CA ASP A 269 26.06 -7.71 7.59
C ASP A 269 25.15 -8.63 6.78
N ILE A 270 24.57 -9.65 7.42
CA ILE A 270 23.67 -10.63 6.81
C ILE A 270 22.25 -10.40 7.33
N ALA A 271 21.29 -10.26 6.45
CA ALA A 271 19.87 -10.17 6.78
C ALA A 271 19.06 -11.22 6.03
N ILE A 272 18.12 -11.87 6.72
CA ILE A 272 17.17 -12.81 6.14
C ILE A 272 15.80 -12.16 6.18
N LEU A 273 15.15 -12.02 5.02
CA LEU A 273 13.81 -11.48 4.91
C LEU A 273 12.82 -12.61 4.64
N THR A 274 11.77 -12.66 5.43
CA THR A 274 10.69 -13.65 5.29
C THR A 274 9.35 -12.96 5.07
N ARG A 275 8.41 -13.64 4.42
CA ARG A 275 7.07 -13.09 4.16
C ARG A 275 6.23 -12.95 5.43
N THR A 276 6.39 -13.85 6.39
CA THR A 276 5.63 -13.90 7.65
C THR A 276 6.55 -14.21 8.83
N ASN A 277 6.15 -13.76 10.03
CA ASN A 277 6.91 -14.01 11.26
C ASN A 277 6.97 -15.50 11.66
N ILE A 278 6.07 -16.32 11.15
CA ILE A 278 6.06 -17.76 11.43
C ILE A 278 7.37 -18.42 10.97
N HIS A 279 7.91 -17.98 9.84
CA HIS A 279 9.16 -18.50 9.28
C HIS A 279 10.42 -17.97 9.97
N ILE A 280 10.31 -17.06 10.95
CA ILE A 280 11.46 -16.57 11.72
C ILE A 280 11.77 -17.48 12.91
N ALA A 281 10.76 -18.18 13.42
CA ALA A 281 10.87 -19.01 14.62
C ALA A 281 11.25 -20.48 14.30
N SER A 282 11.31 -20.85 13.05
CA SER A 282 11.76 -22.18 12.56
C SER A 282 13.24 -22.14 12.20
#